data_780baf3d77655f6f10ea07502e294e5f
#
_entry.id   780baf3d77655f6f10ea07502e294e5f
#
_cell.length_a   1.000
_cell.length_b   1.000
_cell.length_c   1.000
_cell.angle_alpha   90.00
_cell.angle_beta   90.00
_cell.angle_gamma   90.00
#
_symmetry.space_group_name_H-M   'P 1'
#
loop_
_entity.id
_entity.type
_entity.pdbx_description
1 polymer ?
#
loop_
_entity_poly.entity_id
_entity_poly.type
_entity_poly.pdbx_seq_one_letter_code
_entity_poly.pdbx_strand_id
1 'polypeptide(L)'
;MLFNILLIILLQFFIIVIIIKRFVYFKPGKYTEINTEINEKYKEIKHNHLNVWILPNSNSNRVIIYFKDRVGNLTHYQEKIYKLYNLGYKVIAFDYSGYGKSNGVPSEQQLYDDGSIITSYIRQTNFPHEIILYGEGIGSSIALHVAIKYNISTVILDSPLPSINVLAKKILGKAKILAFPFTEFNIQSLLRLYSGKSLMFHSIDNKTIPYNSTLTLQKMVTNHIPLQGSQDPPWEDIKKFINDI
;
A
#
# COMPACT_ATOMS: atom_id res chain seq x y z
N MET A 1 -4.14 47.02 -6.60
CA MET A 1 -3.46 46.71 -5.32
C MET A 1 -4.13 45.53 -4.61
N LEU A 2 -5.40 45.60 -4.28
CA LEU A 2 -6.13 44.53 -3.57
C LEU A 2 -6.11 43.18 -4.31
N PHE A 3 -6.29 43.19 -5.63
CA PHE A 3 -6.25 41.99 -6.47
C PHE A 3 -4.89 41.25 -6.43
N ASN A 4 -3.79 42.00 -6.46
CA ASN A 4 -2.44 41.41 -6.38
C ASN A 4 -2.16 40.84 -4.97
N ILE A 5 -2.67 41.46 -3.91
CA ILE A 5 -2.56 40.96 -2.54
C ILE A 5 -3.33 39.63 -2.41
N LEU A 6 -4.55 39.56 -2.93
CA LEU A 6 -5.37 38.34 -2.93
C LEU A 6 -4.70 37.20 -3.69
N LEU A 7 -4.11 37.50 -4.85
CA LEU A 7 -3.37 36.54 -5.67
C LEU A 7 -2.15 35.97 -4.92
N ILE A 8 -1.40 36.81 -4.21
CA ILE A 8 -0.25 36.40 -3.40
C ILE A 8 -0.71 35.49 -2.25
N ILE A 9 -1.78 35.82 -1.55
CA ILE A 9 -2.32 35.00 -0.47
C ILE A 9 -2.76 33.63 -0.98
N LEU A 10 -3.45 33.58 -2.13
CA LEU A 10 -3.86 32.33 -2.76
C LEU A 10 -2.63 31.47 -3.16
N LEU A 11 -1.61 32.08 -3.74
CA LEU A 11 -0.39 31.39 -4.12
C LEU A 11 0.33 30.80 -2.90
N GLN A 12 0.45 31.57 -1.83
CA GLN A 12 1.03 31.11 -0.57
C GLN A 12 0.22 29.95 0.04
N PHE A 13 -1.10 30.03 0.02
CA PHE A 13 -1.99 28.96 0.46
C PHE A 13 -1.74 27.67 -0.35
N PHE A 14 -1.66 27.75 -1.69
CA PHE A 14 -1.37 26.61 -2.54
C PHE A 14 0.00 25.99 -2.25
N ILE A 15 1.04 26.81 -2.05
CA ILE A 15 2.38 26.33 -1.70
C ILE A 15 2.35 25.58 -0.36
N ILE A 16 1.69 26.14 0.65
CA ILE A 16 1.54 25.49 1.97
C ILE A 16 0.81 24.15 1.83
N VAL A 17 -0.26 24.08 1.06
CA VAL A 17 -0.99 22.83 0.82
C VAL A 17 -0.10 21.80 0.15
N ILE A 18 0.71 22.16 -0.85
CA ILE A 18 1.64 21.26 -1.53
C ILE A 18 2.69 20.71 -0.53
N ILE A 19 3.25 21.59 0.29
CA ILE A 19 4.23 21.19 1.32
C ILE A 19 3.59 20.23 2.33
N ILE A 20 2.42 20.56 2.86
CA ILE A 20 1.69 19.69 3.79
C ILE A 20 1.38 18.34 3.15
N LYS A 21 0.91 18.33 1.88
CA LYS A 21 0.66 17.09 1.13
C LYS A 21 1.90 16.20 1.11
N ARG A 22 3.06 16.75 0.78
CA ARG A 22 4.31 15.99 0.71
C ARG A 22 4.66 15.35 2.08
N PHE A 23 4.52 16.08 3.17
CA PHE A 23 4.81 15.57 4.52
C PHE A 23 3.77 14.56 5.04
N VAL A 24 2.50 14.73 4.66
CA VAL A 24 1.42 13.83 5.09
C VAL A 24 1.44 12.54 4.27
N TYR A 25 1.66 12.62 2.96
CA TYR A 25 1.48 11.48 2.05
C TYR A 25 2.69 10.55 2.01
N PHE A 26 3.89 11.10 1.86
CA PHE A 26 5.06 10.31 1.51
C PHE A 26 6.19 10.48 2.53
N LYS A 27 6.59 9.38 3.16
CA LYS A 27 7.66 9.34 4.14
C LYS A 27 8.66 8.23 3.81
N PRO A 28 9.50 8.40 2.78
CA PRO A 28 10.44 7.40 2.33
C PRO A 28 11.56 7.19 3.32
N GLY A 29 11.53 6.57 4.39
CA GLY A 29 12.58 6.41 5.41
C GLY A 29 13.98 6.11 4.86
N LYS A 30 14.99 6.25 5.69
CA LYS A 30 16.35 5.87 5.36
C LYS A 30 16.45 4.35 5.17
N TYR A 31 17.33 3.92 4.28
CA TYR A 31 17.61 2.50 4.09
C TYR A 31 18.30 1.95 5.36
N THR A 32 17.85 0.81 5.86
CA THR A 32 18.41 0.14 7.04
C THR A 32 19.10 -1.17 6.64
N GLU A 33 19.83 -1.78 7.55
CA GLU A 33 20.43 -3.08 7.33
C GLU A 33 19.36 -4.15 7.10
N ILE A 34 19.70 -5.14 6.28
CA ILE A 34 18.84 -6.27 5.97
C ILE A 34 19.25 -7.44 6.87
N ASN A 35 18.27 -8.07 7.51
CA ASN A 35 18.50 -9.26 8.30
C ASN A 35 19.17 -10.36 7.45
N THR A 36 20.15 -11.06 8.00
CA THR A 36 20.92 -12.10 7.32
C THR A 36 20.06 -13.21 6.74
N GLU A 37 19.04 -13.68 7.47
CA GLU A 37 18.13 -14.73 6.99
C GLU A 37 17.36 -14.33 5.74
N ILE A 38 17.01 -13.05 5.64
CA ILE A 38 16.27 -12.50 4.49
C ILE A 38 17.25 -12.25 3.35
N ASN A 39 18.45 -11.79 3.64
CA ASN A 39 19.48 -11.46 2.67
C ASN A 39 19.87 -12.66 1.80
N GLU A 40 19.80 -13.87 2.33
CA GLU A 40 20.08 -15.11 1.59
C GLU A 40 18.90 -15.59 0.72
N LYS A 41 17.69 -15.07 0.93
CA LYS A 41 16.46 -15.57 0.30
C LYS A 41 15.95 -14.69 -0.84
N TYR A 42 16.33 -13.41 -0.89
CA TYR A 42 15.82 -12.52 -1.91
C TYR A 42 16.83 -12.23 -3.01
N LYS A 43 16.30 -11.94 -4.19
CA LYS A 43 17.05 -11.32 -5.29
C LYS A 43 16.61 -9.88 -5.45
N GLU A 44 17.56 -8.97 -5.46
CA GLU A 44 17.29 -7.56 -5.75
C GLU A 44 17.53 -7.29 -7.24
N ILE A 45 16.54 -6.72 -7.90
CA ILE A 45 16.65 -6.31 -9.29
C ILE A 45 16.17 -4.87 -9.45
N LYS A 46 16.62 -4.21 -10.52
CA LYS A 46 15.98 -3.00 -11.03
C LYS A 46 15.06 -3.35 -12.19
N HIS A 47 13.80 -2.97 -12.08
CA HIS A 47 12.87 -3.04 -13.18
C HIS A 47 12.35 -1.63 -13.49
N ASN A 48 12.68 -1.12 -14.68
CA ASN A 48 12.56 0.30 -15.01
C ASN A 48 13.28 1.17 -13.97
N HIS A 49 12.57 2.07 -13.30
CA HIS A 49 13.09 2.94 -12.25
C HIS A 49 12.88 2.37 -10.82
N LEU A 50 12.26 1.20 -10.71
CA LEU A 50 11.87 0.61 -9.44
C LEU A 50 12.89 -0.39 -8.94
N ASN A 51 13.14 -0.38 -7.64
CA ASN A 51 13.87 -1.39 -6.91
C ASN A 51 12.91 -2.50 -6.47
N VAL A 52 13.20 -3.73 -6.81
CA VAL A 52 12.32 -4.88 -6.61
C VAL A 52 13.04 -5.99 -5.87
N TRP A 53 12.41 -6.52 -4.84
CA TRP A 53 12.83 -7.74 -4.15
C TRP A 53 11.96 -8.91 -4.61
N ILE A 54 12.63 -9.99 -4.99
CA ILE A 54 11.99 -11.24 -5.41
C ILE A 54 12.43 -12.32 -4.44
N LEU A 55 11.50 -12.88 -3.67
CA LEU A 55 11.72 -14.07 -2.86
C LEU A 55 11.13 -15.27 -3.63
N PRO A 56 11.97 -16.05 -4.31
CA PRO A 56 11.51 -17.13 -5.16
C PRO A 56 11.06 -18.33 -4.31
N ASN A 57 9.98 -18.98 -4.71
CA ASN A 57 9.55 -20.24 -4.16
C ASN A 57 9.14 -21.18 -5.31
N SER A 58 9.95 -22.20 -5.56
CA SER A 58 9.71 -23.16 -6.65
C SER A 58 8.54 -24.11 -6.40
N ASN A 59 8.12 -24.24 -5.13
CA ASN A 59 7.04 -25.13 -4.73
C ASN A 59 5.67 -24.46 -4.77
N SER A 60 5.62 -23.16 -5.11
CA SER A 60 4.37 -22.41 -5.16
C SER A 60 4.04 -22.00 -6.59
N ASN A 61 2.82 -22.29 -6.97
CA ASN A 61 2.19 -21.77 -8.19
C ASN A 61 1.59 -20.37 -7.97
N ARG A 62 1.59 -19.84 -6.76
CA ARG A 62 1.02 -18.53 -6.41
C ARG A 62 2.09 -17.52 -6.13
N VAL A 63 1.82 -16.26 -6.48
CA VAL A 63 2.70 -15.14 -6.23
C VAL A 63 1.95 -14.03 -5.49
N ILE A 64 2.53 -13.55 -4.40
CA ILE A 64 2.04 -12.38 -3.67
C ILE A 64 2.84 -11.17 -4.14
N ILE A 65 2.16 -10.13 -4.63
CA ILE A 65 2.77 -8.82 -4.86
C ILE A 65 2.42 -7.94 -3.67
N TYR A 66 3.44 -7.49 -2.95
CA TYR A 66 3.30 -6.70 -1.73
C TYR A 66 3.42 -5.20 -2.03
N PHE A 67 2.36 -4.48 -1.71
CA PHE A 67 2.23 -3.03 -1.80
C PHE A 67 2.33 -2.43 -0.40
N LYS A 68 3.48 -1.88 -0.07
CA LYS A 68 3.76 -1.33 1.27
C LYS A 68 2.98 -0.05 1.56
N ASP A 69 2.95 0.36 2.83
CA ASP A 69 2.40 1.65 3.24
C ASP A 69 3.29 2.82 2.81
N ARG A 70 2.81 4.03 3.07
CA ARG A 70 3.44 5.32 2.75
C ARG A 70 4.73 5.63 3.52
N VAL A 71 5.02 4.91 4.60
CA VAL A 71 6.18 5.14 5.47
C VAL A 71 7.27 4.14 5.16
N GLY A 72 8.54 4.57 5.20
CA GLY A 72 9.69 3.66 5.06
C GLY A 72 9.89 3.13 3.63
N ASN A 73 10.80 2.21 3.50
CA ASN A 73 11.17 1.50 2.27
C ASN A 73 11.21 -0.01 2.54
N LEU A 74 11.58 -0.84 1.58
CA LEU A 74 11.54 -2.30 1.70
C LEU A 74 12.25 -2.83 2.96
N THR A 75 13.34 -2.20 3.40
CA THR A 75 14.05 -2.67 4.59
C THR A 75 13.26 -2.53 5.89
N HIS A 76 12.30 -1.60 5.94
CA HIS A 76 11.40 -1.46 7.09
C HIS A 76 10.30 -2.54 7.13
N TYR A 77 10.04 -3.18 6.00
CA TYR A 77 9.00 -4.22 5.85
C TYR A 77 9.59 -5.62 5.69
N GLN A 78 10.90 -5.76 5.81
CA GLN A 78 11.60 -7.01 5.55
C GLN A 78 11.03 -8.20 6.34
N GLU A 79 10.69 -8.02 7.61
CA GLU A 79 10.12 -9.08 8.44
C GLU A 79 8.73 -9.52 7.95
N LYS A 80 7.87 -8.56 7.57
CA LYS A 80 6.55 -8.85 7.02
C LYS A 80 6.67 -9.57 5.68
N ILE A 81 7.55 -9.10 4.80
CA ILE A 81 7.84 -9.73 3.52
C ILE A 81 8.31 -11.18 3.72
N TYR A 82 9.19 -11.39 4.70
CA TYR A 82 9.68 -12.72 5.02
C TYR A 82 8.62 -13.64 5.62
N LYS A 83 7.73 -13.10 6.48
CA LYS A 83 6.59 -13.84 7.01
C LYS A 83 5.64 -14.27 5.88
N LEU A 84 5.36 -13.40 4.90
CA LEU A 84 4.58 -13.77 3.69
C LEU A 84 5.26 -14.89 2.88
N TYR A 85 6.58 -14.83 2.72
CA TYR A 85 7.35 -15.88 2.07
C TYR A 85 7.27 -17.22 2.82
N ASN A 86 7.33 -17.19 4.15
CA ASN A 86 7.24 -18.39 5.00
C ASN A 86 5.84 -19.03 5.00
N LEU A 87 4.80 -18.34 4.49
CA LEU A 87 3.51 -18.98 4.22
C LEU A 87 3.58 -19.99 3.05
N GLY A 88 4.69 -20.01 2.31
CA GLY A 88 4.92 -20.95 1.23
C GLY A 88 4.69 -20.37 -0.18
N TYR A 89 4.62 -19.05 -0.32
CA TYR A 89 4.37 -18.38 -1.60
C TYR A 89 5.62 -17.66 -2.12
N LYS A 90 5.71 -17.47 -3.45
CA LYS A 90 6.62 -16.49 -4.02
C LYS A 90 6.18 -15.09 -3.61
N VAL A 91 7.11 -14.23 -3.22
CA VAL A 91 6.80 -12.84 -2.86
C VAL A 91 7.58 -11.87 -3.72
N ILE A 92 6.88 -10.89 -4.25
CA ILE A 92 7.44 -9.74 -4.96
C ILE A 92 7.13 -8.49 -4.14
N ALA A 93 8.13 -7.75 -3.78
CA ALA A 93 7.99 -6.47 -3.10
C ALA A 93 8.81 -5.40 -3.81
N PHE A 94 8.39 -4.16 -3.78
CA PHE A 94 9.10 -3.08 -4.48
C PHE A 94 9.02 -1.76 -3.74
N ASP A 95 10.03 -0.94 -3.92
CA ASP A 95 9.99 0.46 -3.50
C ASP A 95 9.27 1.30 -4.55
N TYR A 96 8.30 2.11 -4.11
CA TYR A 96 7.65 3.10 -4.98
C TYR A 96 8.64 4.15 -5.46
N SER A 97 8.29 4.87 -6.51
CA SER A 97 9.02 6.04 -7.00
C SER A 97 9.40 6.99 -5.86
N GLY A 98 10.68 7.32 -5.75
CA GLY A 98 11.22 8.19 -4.71
C GLY A 98 11.37 7.53 -3.32
N TYR A 99 11.17 6.22 -3.21
CA TYR A 99 11.40 5.43 -2.00
C TYR A 99 12.62 4.52 -2.14
N GLY A 100 13.32 4.27 -1.03
CA GLY A 100 14.43 3.33 -0.97
C GLY A 100 15.45 3.53 -2.07
N LYS A 101 15.62 2.52 -2.92
CA LYS A 101 16.53 2.56 -4.08
C LYS A 101 15.82 2.86 -5.41
N SER A 102 14.50 3.15 -5.40
CA SER A 102 13.75 3.54 -6.59
C SER A 102 13.95 5.02 -6.92
N ASN A 103 14.05 5.33 -8.21
CA ASN A 103 14.15 6.71 -8.68
C ASN A 103 12.74 7.34 -8.85
N GLY A 104 12.69 8.65 -9.09
CA GLY A 104 11.45 9.36 -9.37
C GLY A 104 10.92 10.17 -8.18
N VAL A 105 9.69 10.66 -8.33
CA VAL A 105 9.00 11.49 -7.32
C VAL A 105 7.64 10.86 -7.04
N PRO A 106 7.30 10.62 -5.76
CA PRO A 106 6.04 9.98 -5.44
C PRO A 106 4.86 10.94 -5.64
N SER A 107 3.81 10.41 -6.24
CA SER A 107 2.47 10.99 -6.31
C SER A 107 1.46 9.85 -6.31
N GLU A 108 0.18 10.13 -6.09
CA GLU A 108 -0.85 9.07 -6.15
C GLU A 108 -0.81 8.34 -7.50
N GLN A 109 -0.86 9.10 -8.60
CA GLN A 109 -0.82 8.51 -9.95
C GLN A 109 0.46 7.70 -10.17
N GLN A 110 1.62 8.23 -9.76
CA GLN A 110 2.89 7.53 -9.91
C GLN A 110 2.91 6.20 -9.15
N LEU A 111 2.34 6.13 -7.94
CA LEU A 111 2.26 4.89 -7.18
C LEU A 111 1.33 3.86 -7.85
N TYR A 112 0.23 4.30 -8.47
CA TYR A 112 -0.63 3.43 -9.29
C TYR A 112 0.11 2.92 -10.53
N ASP A 113 0.90 3.77 -11.18
CA ASP A 113 1.72 3.40 -12.34
C ASP A 113 2.83 2.43 -11.93
N ASP A 114 3.51 2.66 -10.81
CA ASP A 114 4.53 1.76 -10.25
C ASP A 114 3.94 0.36 -10.00
N GLY A 115 2.78 0.29 -9.36
CA GLY A 115 2.07 -0.97 -9.14
C GLY A 115 1.70 -1.66 -10.45
N SER A 116 1.28 -0.88 -11.44
CA SER A 116 0.95 -1.39 -12.77
C SER A 116 2.17 -1.95 -13.50
N ILE A 117 3.32 -1.27 -13.42
CA ILE A 117 4.59 -1.71 -14.01
C ILE A 117 4.99 -3.08 -13.45
N ILE A 118 5.00 -3.22 -12.12
CA ILE A 118 5.41 -4.47 -11.47
C ILE A 118 4.42 -5.60 -11.79
N THR A 119 3.13 -5.34 -11.75
CA THR A 119 2.12 -6.36 -12.03
C THR A 119 2.19 -6.80 -13.50
N SER A 120 2.37 -5.87 -14.44
CA SER A 120 2.55 -6.18 -15.85
C SER A 120 3.80 -7.03 -16.08
N TYR A 121 4.90 -6.70 -15.43
CA TYR A 121 6.14 -7.48 -15.48
C TYR A 121 5.94 -8.92 -14.99
N ILE A 122 5.29 -9.10 -13.85
CA ILE A 122 5.02 -10.44 -13.29
C ILE A 122 4.12 -11.26 -14.22
N ARG A 123 3.12 -10.65 -14.84
CA ARG A 123 2.24 -11.33 -15.81
C ARG A 123 2.95 -11.74 -17.09
N GLN A 124 4.02 -11.07 -17.48
CA GLN A 124 4.80 -11.39 -18.68
C GLN A 124 5.85 -12.47 -18.45
N THR A 125 6.27 -12.70 -17.22
CA THR A 125 7.34 -13.67 -16.91
C THR A 125 6.87 -15.11 -16.84
N ASN A 126 5.73 -15.47 -17.47
CA ASN A 126 5.18 -16.83 -17.54
C ASN A 126 5.07 -17.55 -16.20
N PHE A 127 4.86 -16.82 -15.14
CA PHE A 127 4.41 -17.47 -13.92
C PHE A 127 2.95 -17.89 -14.13
N PRO A 128 2.62 -19.16 -14.26
CA PRO A 128 1.27 -19.66 -14.51
C PRO A 128 0.48 -19.57 -13.22
N HIS A 129 0.19 -18.36 -12.70
CA HIS A 129 -0.15 -18.36 -11.32
C HIS A 129 -1.18 -17.33 -10.99
N GLU A 130 -1.95 -17.70 -10.04
CA GLU A 130 -2.83 -16.84 -9.34
C GLU A 130 -2.02 -15.76 -8.63
N ILE A 131 -2.16 -14.53 -9.11
CA ILE A 131 -1.54 -13.36 -8.51
C ILE A 131 -2.43 -12.90 -7.37
N ILE A 132 -1.86 -12.76 -6.20
CA ILE A 132 -2.51 -12.20 -5.01
C ILE A 132 -1.88 -10.84 -4.74
N LEU A 133 -2.71 -9.82 -4.60
CA LEU A 133 -2.22 -8.49 -4.26
C LEU A 133 -2.41 -8.25 -2.77
N TYR A 134 -1.33 -8.00 -2.07
CA TYR A 134 -1.34 -7.68 -0.65
C TYR A 134 -1.02 -6.20 -0.47
N GLY A 135 -1.96 -5.40 0.01
CA GLY A 135 -1.79 -3.96 0.22
C GLY A 135 -1.86 -3.58 1.70
N GLU A 136 -0.87 -2.82 2.17
CA GLU A 136 -0.83 -2.28 3.52
C GLU A 136 -1.02 -0.76 3.51
N GLY A 137 -1.87 -0.24 4.38
CA GLY A 137 -2.15 1.19 4.48
C GLY A 137 -2.63 1.80 3.16
N ILE A 138 -1.87 2.76 2.58
CA ILE A 138 -2.15 3.29 1.23
C ILE A 138 -1.91 2.23 0.14
N GLY A 139 -1.04 1.27 0.37
CA GLY A 139 -0.80 0.15 -0.53
C GLY A 139 -2.07 -0.64 -0.84
N SER A 140 -3.06 -0.62 0.04
CA SER A 140 -4.38 -1.22 -0.19
C SER A 140 -5.13 -0.56 -1.35
N SER A 141 -5.06 0.77 -1.47
CA SER A 141 -5.65 1.49 -2.61
C SER A 141 -4.92 1.17 -3.91
N ILE A 142 -3.58 1.07 -3.85
CA ILE A 142 -2.76 0.75 -5.03
C ILE A 142 -3.04 -0.68 -5.49
N ALA A 143 -3.09 -1.64 -4.56
CA ALA A 143 -3.42 -3.03 -4.85
C ALA A 143 -4.80 -3.17 -5.50
N LEU A 144 -5.83 -2.50 -4.98
CA LEU A 144 -7.18 -2.50 -5.57
C LEU A 144 -7.21 -1.86 -6.95
N HIS A 145 -6.55 -0.71 -7.15
CA HIS A 145 -6.45 -0.08 -8.46
C HIS A 145 -5.87 -1.05 -9.51
N VAL A 146 -4.77 -1.70 -9.14
CA VAL A 146 -4.10 -2.68 -10.00
C VAL A 146 -4.96 -3.93 -10.21
N ALA A 147 -5.66 -4.41 -9.16
CA ALA A 147 -6.57 -5.54 -9.25
C ALA A 147 -7.68 -5.29 -10.28
N ILE A 148 -8.29 -4.12 -10.24
CA ILE A 148 -9.34 -3.71 -11.20
C ILE A 148 -8.75 -3.63 -12.61
N LYS A 149 -7.61 -2.96 -12.78
CA LYS A 149 -6.97 -2.76 -14.09
C LYS A 149 -6.58 -4.06 -14.79
N TYR A 150 -6.15 -5.06 -14.03
CA TYR A 150 -5.64 -6.32 -14.56
C TYR A 150 -6.57 -7.52 -14.33
N ASN A 151 -7.78 -7.31 -13.82
CA ASN A 151 -8.77 -8.34 -13.47
C ASN A 151 -8.19 -9.41 -12.53
N ILE A 152 -7.43 -8.98 -11.51
CA ILE A 152 -6.90 -9.90 -10.50
C ILE A 152 -7.99 -10.17 -9.46
N SER A 153 -8.27 -11.45 -9.25
CA SER A 153 -9.42 -11.90 -8.48
C SER A 153 -9.24 -11.83 -6.97
N THR A 154 -8.02 -11.63 -6.47
CA THR A 154 -7.73 -11.77 -5.04
C THR A 154 -6.91 -10.62 -4.50
N VAL A 155 -7.44 -9.95 -3.46
CA VAL A 155 -6.73 -8.90 -2.72
C VAL A 155 -6.77 -9.14 -1.22
N ILE A 156 -5.68 -8.77 -0.54
CA ILE A 156 -5.56 -8.75 0.91
C ILE A 156 -5.29 -7.31 1.32
N LEU A 157 -6.07 -6.79 2.25
CA LEU A 157 -6.07 -5.41 2.69
C LEU A 157 -5.66 -5.34 4.17
N ASP A 158 -4.40 -5.02 4.42
CA ASP A 158 -3.83 -4.86 5.75
C ASP A 158 -3.99 -3.42 6.23
N SER A 159 -4.80 -3.23 7.26
CA SER A 159 -4.99 -1.91 7.86
C SER A 159 -5.24 -0.80 6.83
N PRO A 160 -6.18 -1.00 5.89
CA PRO A 160 -6.37 -0.10 4.76
C PRO A 160 -6.69 1.31 5.24
N LEU A 161 -6.05 2.31 4.61
CA LEU A 161 -6.38 3.72 4.83
C LEU A 161 -7.61 4.07 3.99
N PRO A 162 -8.73 4.49 4.62
CA PRO A 162 -9.97 4.82 3.87
C PRO A 162 -9.79 5.93 2.84
N SER A 163 -9.01 6.94 3.19
CA SER A 163 -8.50 7.99 2.30
C SER A 163 -7.42 8.76 3.04
N ILE A 164 -6.61 9.49 2.30
CA ILE A 164 -5.59 10.35 2.92
C ILE A 164 -6.21 11.47 3.77
N ASN A 165 -7.45 11.86 3.48
CA ASN A 165 -8.19 12.86 4.26
C ASN A 165 -8.34 12.44 5.75
N VAL A 166 -8.57 11.16 6.02
CA VAL A 166 -8.65 10.62 7.39
C VAL A 166 -7.34 10.87 8.14
N LEU A 167 -6.23 10.59 7.50
CA LEU A 167 -4.90 10.79 8.06
C LEU A 167 -4.57 12.29 8.21
N ALA A 168 -4.87 13.09 7.18
CA ALA A 168 -4.65 14.53 7.19
C ALA A 168 -5.42 15.21 8.32
N LYS A 169 -6.68 14.89 8.52
CA LYS A 169 -7.50 15.41 9.63
C LYS A 169 -6.89 15.08 11.00
N LYS A 170 -6.36 13.87 11.14
CA LYS A 170 -5.71 13.45 12.38
C LYS A 170 -4.42 14.22 12.65
N ILE A 171 -3.55 14.36 11.64
CA ILE A 171 -2.27 15.05 11.76
C ILE A 171 -2.47 16.56 12.00
N LEU A 172 -3.42 17.17 11.28
CA LEU A 172 -3.70 18.61 11.37
C LEU A 172 -4.50 19.00 12.62
N GLY A 173 -5.14 18.05 13.29
CA GLY A 173 -5.84 18.28 14.55
C GLY A 173 -6.84 19.44 14.47
N LYS A 174 -6.57 20.55 15.20
CA LYS A 174 -7.42 21.75 15.21
C LYS A 174 -7.51 22.44 13.84
N ALA A 175 -6.46 22.33 13.00
CA ALA A 175 -6.44 22.88 11.64
C ALA A 175 -7.03 21.91 10.58
N LYS A 176 -7.85 20.95 10.97
CA LYS A 176 -8.43 19.90 10.10
C LYS A 176 -9.19 20.43 8.87
N ILE A 177 -9.62 21.68 8.87
CA ILE A 177 -10.23 22.33 7.71
C ILE A 177 -9.27 22.35 6.51
N LEU A 178 -7.96 22.43 6.75
CA LEU A 178 -6.94 22.39 5.72
C LEU A 178 -6.80 21.00 5.07
N ALA A 179 -7.47 19.97 5.61
CA ALA A 179 -7.54 18.65 5.01
C ALA A 179 -8.54 18.56 3.84
N PHE A 180 -9.33 19.58 3.59
CA PHE A 180 -10.36 19.58 2.53
C PHE A 180 -9.83 19.20 1.14
N PRO A 181 -8.65 19.67 0.69
CA PRO A 181 -8.14 19.30 -0.65
C PRO A 181 -7.50 17.90 -0.74
N PHE A 182 -7.53 17.13 0.35
CA PHE A 182 -6.90 15.79 0.40
C PHE A 182 -7.94 14.72 0.09
N THR A 183 -8.09 14.35 -1.17
CA THR A 183 -9.08 13.38 -1.65
C THR A 183 -8.47 12.09 -2.18
N GLU A 184 -7.16 12.02 -2.25
CA GLU A 184 -6.40 10.94 -2.87
C GLU A 184 -6.51 9.62 -2.05
N PHE A 185 -6.17 8.53 -2.70
CA PHE A 185 -6.20 7.16 -2.14
C PHE A 185 -7.57 6.79 -1.56
N ASN A 186 -8.65 7.10 -2.30
CA ASN A 186 -10.01 6.78 -1.87
C ASN A 186 -10.33 5.30 -2.15
N ILE A 187 -10.03 4.45 -1.18
CA ILE A 187 -10.23 3.01 -1.29
C ILE A 187 -11.71 2.62 -1.41
N GLN A 188 -12.62 3.39 -0.83
CA GLN A 188 -14.06 3.09 -0.90
C GLN A 188 -14.57 3.13 -2.35
N SER A 189 -14.10 4.09 -3.16
CA SER A 189 -14.46 4.17 -4.58
C SER A 189 -13.92 2.95 -5.34
N LEU A 190 -12.72 2.49 -5.03
CA LEU A 190 -12.11 1.31 -5.65
C LEU A 190 -12.83 0.02 -5.26
N LEU A 191 -13.20 -0.15 -3.99
CA LEU A 191 -13.95 -1.32 -3.53
C LEU A 191 -15.32 -1.45 -4.19
N ARG A 192 -15.97 -0.34 -4.57
CA ARG A 192 -17.24 -0.40 -5.33
C ARG A 192 -17.08 -0.97 -6.73
N LEU A 193 -15.89 -0.86 -7.31
CA LEU A 193 -15.57 -1.33 -8.66
C LEU A 193 -14.94 -2.73 -8.65
N TYR A 194 -14.47 -3.18 -7.49
CA TYR A 194 -13.80 -4.46 -7.36
C TYR A 194 -14.81 -5.59 -7.09
N SER A 195 -14.81 -6.61 -7.92
CA SER A 195 -15.73 -7.75 -7.84
C SER A 195 -15.07 -9.06 -7.39
N GLY A 196 -13.77 -9.04 -7.11
CA GLY A 196 -13.02 -10.22 -6.68
C GLY A 196 -13.15 -10.53 -5.19
N LYS A 197 -12.46 -11.57 -4.75
CA LYS A 197 -12.37 -11.96 -3.34
C LYS A 197 -11.44 -11.03 -2.59
N SER A 198 -11.85 -10.57 -1.43
CA SER A 198 -11.08 -9.66 -0.58
C SER A 198 -11.07 -10.11 0.88
N LEU A 199 -9.87 -10.18 1.45
CA LEU A 199 -9.67 -10.32 2.88
C LEU A 199 -9.20 -8.98 3.44
N MET A 200 -9.88 -8.45 4.44
CA MET A 200 -9.46 -7.25 5.15
C MET A 200 -9.26 -7.58 6.62
N PHE A 201 -8.18 -7.07 7.20
CA PHE A 201 -8.01 -7.08 8.65
C PHE A 201 -7.52 -5.72 9.15
N HIS A 202 -7.92 -5.38 10.37
CA HIS A 202 -7.60 -4.09 10.97
C HIS A 202 -7.60 -4.20 12.49
N SER A 203 -6.58 -3.64 13.15
CA SER A 203 -6.52 -3.60 14.60
C SER A 203 -7.52 -2.60 15.17
N ILE A 204 -8.29 -3.02 16.16
CA ILE A 204 -9.21 -2.16 16.92
C ILE A 204 -8.44 -1.05 17.63
N ASP A 205 -7.20 -1.34 18.05
CA ASP A 205 -6.32 -0.43 18.78
C ASP A 205 -5.40 0.38 17.87
N ASN A 206 -5.62 0.38 16.55
CA ASN A 206 -4.77 1.10 15.61
C ASN A 206 -4.80 2.61 15.87
N LYS A 207 -3.66 3.12 16.37
CA LYS A 207 -3.52 4.54 16.71
C LYS A 207 -3.36 5.45 15.49
N THR A 208 -2.96 4.92 14.35
CA THR A 208 -2.72 5.69 13.12
C THR A 208 -3.98 5.83 12.28
N ILE A 209 -4.67 4.72 12.04
CA ILE A 209 -5.92 4.65 11.29
C ILE A 209 -7.01 4.17 12.26
N PRO A 210 -7.88 5.07 12.78
CA PRO A 210 -8.90 4.67 13.75
C PRO A 210 -9.82 3.59 13.17
N TYR A 211 -10.10 2.54 13.95
CA TYR A 211 -10.95 1.41 13.54
C TYR A 211 -12.31 1.87 13.00
N ASN A 212 -12.94 2.84 13.69
CA ASN A 212 -14.23 3.39 13.27
C ASN A 212 -14.20 4.02 11.86
N SER A 213 -13.04 4.47 11.37
CA SER A 213 -12.91 5.02 10.03
C SER A 213 -13.00 3.95 8.94
N THR A 214 -12.85 2.68 9.29
CA THR A 214 -12.88 1.54 8.36
C THR A 214 -14.21 0.78 8.33
N LEU A 215 -15.18 1.13 9.18
CA LEU A 215 -16.46 0.41 9.30
C LEU A 215 -17.23 0.28 7.98
N THR A 216 -17.18 1.31 7.14
CA THR A 216 -17.80 1.26 5.82
C THR A 216 -17.10 0.26 4.90
N LEU A 217 -15.77 0.19 4.96
CA LEU A 217 -14.96 -0.73 4.16
C LEU A 217 -15.24 -2.19 4.53
N GLN A 218 -15.41 -2.46 5.84
CA GLN A 218 -15.71 -3.81 6.35
C GLN A 218 -16.97 -4.42 5.73
N LYS A 219 -17.94 -3.59 5.39
CA LYS A 219 -19.20 -4.02 4.74
C LYS A 219 -19.06 -4.26 3.23
N MET A 220 -17.93 -3.86 2.65
CA MET A 220 -17.68 -3.90 1.21
C MET A 220 -16.73 -5.03 0.81
N VAL A 221 -16.03 -5.62 1.76
CA VAL A 221 -15.09 -6.72 1.52
C VAL A 221 -15.77 -8.07 1.72
N THR A 222 -15.22 -9.12 1.09
CA THR A 222 -15.76 -10.48 1.21
C THR A 222 -15.57 -11.03 2.62
N ASN A 223 -14.37 -10.86 3.17
CA ASN A 223 -13.99 -11.36 4.49
C ASN A 223 -13.35 -10.23 5.31
N HIS A 224 -13.74 -10.12 6.58
CA HIS A 224 -13.17 -9.14 7.51
C HIS A 224 -12.80 -9.78 8.84
N ILE A 225 -11.59 -9.48 9.32
CA ILE A 225 -11.05 -9.96 10.62
C ILE A 225 -10.68 -8.75 11.49
N PRO A 226 -11.41 -8.48 12.58
CA PRO A 226 -10.99 -7.50 13.56
C PRO A 226 -9.85 -8.07 14.41
N LEU A 227 -8.76 -7.33 14.57
CA LEU A 227 -7.63 -7.72 15.40
C LEU A 227 -7.71 -7.02 16.76
N GLN A 228 -7.63 -7.79 17.85
CA GLN A 228 -7.59 -7.27 19.22
C GLN A 228 -6.16 -7.34 19.77
N GLY A 229 -5.69 -6.24 20.36
CA GLY A 229 -4.40 -6.21 21.07
C GLY A 229 -3.14 -6.36 20.21
N SER A 230 -3.27 -6.52 18.90
CA SER A 230 -2.13 -6.71 18.00
C SER A 230 -2.31 -5.94 16.68
N GLN A 231 -1.20 -5.52 16.10
CA GLN A 231 -1.14 -5.05 14.70
C GLN A 231 -0.51 -6.10 13.78
N ASP A 232 -0.14 -7.26 14.32
CA ASP A 232 0.39 -8.36 13.51
C ASP A 232 -0.73 -8.95 12.63
N PRO A 233 -0.45 -9.20 11.35
CA PRO A 233 -1.39 -9.87 10.46
C PRO A 233 -1.79 -11.26 10.96
N PRO A 234 -3.02 -11.70 10.71
CA PRO A 234 -3.50 -13.02 11.08
C PRO A 234 -3.00 -14.07 10.07
N TRP A 235 -1.74 -14.49 10.21
CA TRP A 235 -0.99 -15.27 9.22
C TRP A 235 -1.68 -16.58 8.81
N GLU A 236 -2.26 -17.30 9.78
CA GLU A 236 -2.98 -18.55 9.50
C GLU A 236 -4.27 -18.31 8.71
N ASP A 237 -5.01 -17.24 9.05
CA ASP A 237 -6.22 -16.89 8.31
C ASP A 237 -5.89 -16.41 6.89
N ILE A 238 -4.79 -15.68 6.72
CA ILE A 238 -4.28 -15.28 5.41
C ILE A 238 -3.97 -16.52 4.57
N LYS A 239 -3.24 -17.50 5.15
CA LYS A 239 -2.90 -18.74 4.47
C LYS A 239 -4.15 -19.53 4.09
N LYS A 240 -5.10 -19.65 5.01
CA LYS A 240 -6.39 -20.29 4.77
C LYS A 240 -7.15 -19.59 3.64
N PHE A 241 -7.31 -18.28 3.71
CA PHE A 241 -7.97 -17.49 2.67
C PHE A 241 -7.35 -17.70 1.29
N ILE A 242 -6.01 -17.72 1.20
CA ILE A 242 -5.31 -17.97 -0.07
C ILE A 242 -5.54 -19.40 -0.54
N ASN A 243 -5.60 -20.39 0.34
CA ASN A 243 -5.79 -21.79 -0.06
C ASN A 243 -7.23 -22.10 -0.47
N ASP A 244 -8.21 -21.33 0.02
CA ASP A 244 -9.64 -21.50 -0.30
C ASP A 244 -10.04 -20.83 -1.65
N ILE A 245 -9.06 -20.26 -2.38
CA ILE A 245 -9.23 -19.70 -3.71
C ILE A 245 -8.96 -20.76 -4.77
#